data_96240fe31ed239f08e2eca550a20b285
#
_entry.id   96240fe31ed239f08e2eca550a20b285
#
_cell.length_a   1.000
_cell.length_b   1.000
_cell.length_c   1.000
_cell.angle_alpha   90.00
_cell.angle_beta   90.00
_cell.angle_gamma   90.00
#
_symmetry.space_group_name_H-M   'P 1'
#
loop_
_entity.id
_entity.type
_entity.pdbx_description
1 polymer ?
#
loop_
_entity_poly.entity_id
_entity_poly.type
_entity_poly.pdbx_seq_one_letter_code
_entity_poly.pdbx_strand_id
1 'polypeptide(L)'
;QNNLKLNKSEIARQLNVDRRTVSKYLDGFEKSKHRNSHSKLDKYHDIIEELLSSDIQVFHYRSVLYRYLQDNYGMVVPRQTFYYYLKSVPSFDAYFQKGKVSNSSSNPVFRYETTLGEQAQLDWKESIPFTLADTGEKITIHVLVLILGYSRFKLYKPAINMTQETLLHLLTECFETLGGVPHILLTDNMKTIMSNARTQYQKGKINVKFEAFARDFGFQLQPCRAATPRTKGKVESQMKLLDEIGAYNGQLNLIELYELIGKINQRANNSICQGTGRIPIIDFNKEKNSLLP
;
A
#
# COMPACT_ATOMS: atom_id res chain seq x y z
N GLN A 1 -62.00 7.32 32.12
CA GLN A 1 -60.55 7.13 32.09
C GLN A 1 -60.13 6.35 33.34
N ASN A 2 -59.93 5.01 33.19
CA ASN A 2 -59.49 4.16 34.26
C ASN A 2 -57.99 4.44 34.52
N ASN A 3 -57.69 5.15 35.62
CA ASN A 3 -56.31 5.28 36.12
C ASN A 3 -55.91 3.94 36.76
N LEU A 4 -55.38 3.03 35.95
CA LEU A 4 -54.74 1.82 36.42
C LEU A 4 -53.43 2.24 37.16
N LYS A 5 -53.44 2.21 38.47
CA LYS A 5 -52.23 2.35 39.28
C LYS A 5 -51.29 1.18 39.06
N LEU A 6 -50.32 1.34 38.19
CA LEU A 6 -49.28 0.37 37.92
C LEU A 6 -48.48 0.05 39.19
N ASN A 7 -48.46 -1.21 39.60
CA ASN A 7 -47.66 -1.66 40.75
C ASN A 7 -46.22 -1.80 40.39
N LYS A 8 -45.43 -0.72 40.51
CA LYS A 8 -44.00 -0.65 40.17
C LYS A 8 -43.16 -1.69 40.89
N SER A 9 -43.56 -2.13 42.09
CA SER A 9 -42.83 -3.13 42.87
C SER A 9 -43.06 -4.56 42.34
N GLU A 10 -44.24 -4.84 41.83
CA GLU A 10 -44.56 -6.12 41.20
C GLU A 10 -43.83 -6.28 39.89
N ILE A 11 -43.86 -5.24 39.04
CA ILE A 11 -43.15 -5.22 37.76
C ILE A 11 -41.62 -5.38 38.01
N ALA A 12 -41.06 -4.73 39.02
CA ALA A 12 -39.66 -4.86 39.38
C ALA A 12 -39.27 -6.29 39.74
N ARG A 13 -40.13 -6.99 40.55
CA ARG A 13 -39.92 -8.41 40.89
C ARG A 13 -40.01 -9.34 39.68
N GLN A 14 -41.02 -9.15 38.84
CA GLN A 14 -41.22 -9.97 37.61
C GLN A 14 -40.07 -9.83 36.61
N LEU A 15 -39.52 -8.63 36.46
CA LEU A 15 -38.43 -8.35 35.52
C LEU A 15 -37.03 -8.50 36.13
N ASN A 16 -36.95 -8.83 37.43
CA ASN A 16 -35.70 -8.95 38.20
C ASN A 16 -34.82 -7.69 38.07
N VAL A 17 -35.43 -6.50 38.20
CA VAL A 17 -34.76 -5.20 38.14
C VAL A 17 -35.12 -4.35 39.37
N ASP A 18 -34.31 -3.33 39.65
CA ASP A 18 -34.62 -2.40 40.73
C ASP A 18 -35.87 -1.56 40.41
N ARG A 19 -36.68 -1.27 41.46
CA ARG A 19 -37.92 -0.49 41.35
C ARG A 19 -37.65 0.93 40.76
N ARG A 20 -36.47 1.50 41.05
CA ARG A 20 -36.07 2.80 40.48
C ARG A 20 -35.90 2.73 38.97
N THR A 21 -35.40 1.58 38.47
CA THR A 21 -35.28 1.29 37.03
C THR A 21 -36.66 1.28 36.39
N VAL A 22 -37.63 0.57 36.97
CA VAL A 22 -39.01 0.57 36.46
C VAL A 22 -39.60 1.99 36.43
N SER A 23 -39.44 2.74 37.55
CA SER A 23 -39.91 4.15 37.60
C SER A 23 -39.32 4.99 36.49
N LYS A 24 -38.00 4.89 36.30
CA LYS A 24 -37.27 5.64 35.28
C LYS A 24 -37.77 5.39 33.85
N TYR A 25 -38.09 4.14 33.52
CA TYR A 25 -38.64 3.78 32.20
C TYR A 25 -40.12 4.22 32.05
N LEU A 26 -40.92 4.15 33.12
CA LEU A 26 -42.28 4.64 33.10
C LEU A 26 -42.37 6.19 32.99
N ASP A 27 -41.34 6.87 33.49
CA ASP A 27 -41.19 8.34 33.36
C ASP A 27 -40.61 8.78 31.99
N GLY A 28 -40.55 7.85 30.98
CA GLY A 28 -40.14 8.16 29.61
C GLY A 28 -38.65 8.06 29.32
N PHE A 29 -37.89 7.41 30.23
CA PHE A 29 -36.46 7.18 29.96
C PHE A 29 -36.26 6.14 28.85
N GLU A 30 -35.68 6.58 27.75
CA GLU A 30 -35.14 5.70 26.71
C GLU A 30 -33.63 5.55 26.89
N LYS A 31 -33.17 4.28 26.98
CA LYS A 31 -31.74 4.02 27.01
C LYS A 31 -31.14 4.36 25.67
N SER A 32 -30.36 5.42 25.62
CA SER A 32 -29.60 5.75 24.39
C SER A 32 -28.80 4.54 23.93
N LYS A 33 -29.00 4.12 22.69
CA LYS A 33 -28.27 3.01 22.06
C LYS A 33 -26.80 3.34 21.85
N HIS A 34 -26.44 4.60 21.90
CA HIS A 34 -25.07 5.08 21.70
C HIS A 34 -24.66 5.97 22.86
N ARG A 35 -23.52 5.71 23.46
CA ARG A 35 -22.85 6.66 24.35
C ARG A 35 -22.36 7.81 23.49
N ASN A 36 -22.85 9.02 23.70
CA ASN A 36 -22.25 10.25 23.16
C ASN A 36 -20.91 10.49 23.90
N SER A 37 -19.88 9.72 23.57
CA SER A 37 -18.52 10.00 24.02
C SER A 37 -17.80 10.73 22.90
N HIS A 38 -17.25 11.90 23.18
CA HIS A 38 -16.37 12.61 22.27
C HIS A 38 -15.23 11.67 21.84
N SER A 39 -15.05 11.53 20.54
CA SER A 39 -13.94 10.77 19.99
C SER A 39 -12.65 11.60 20.08
N LYS A 40 -11.52 10.96 20.38
CA LYS A 40 -10.20 11.59 20.26
C LYS A 40 -9.92 12.09 18.84
N LEU A 41 -10.71 11.65 17.88
CA LEU A 41 -10.62 12.01 16.47
C LEU A 41 -11.46 13.22 16.07
N ASP A 42 -12.38 13.66 16.95
CA ASP A 42 -13.25 14.83 16.66
C ASP A 42 -12.43 16.10 16.38
N LYS A 43 -11.30 16.25 17.04
CA LYS A 43 -10.37 17.38 16.79
C LYS A 43 -9.70 17.35 15.40
N TYR A 44 -9.74 16.24 14.71
CA TYR A 44 -9.23 16.10 13.35
C TYR A 44 -10.34 16.09 12.30
N HIS A 45 -11.61 16.24 12.72
CA HIS A 45 -12.77 16.13 11.82
C HIS A 45 -12.68 17.12 10.66
N ASP A 46 -12.50 18.39 10.97
CA ASP A 46 -12.46 19.47 9.97
C ASP A 46 -11.27 19.32 9.02
N ILE A 47 -10.10 18.89 9.56
CA ILE A 47 -8.90 18.61 8.77
C ILE A 47 -9.18 17.44 7.80
N ILE A 48 -9.81 16.37 8.28
CA ILE A 48 -10.15 15.22 7.44
C ILE A 48 -11.16 15.64 6.36
N GLU A 49 -12.16 16.43 6.72
CA GLU A 49 -13.16 16.94 5.79
C GLU A 49 -12.52 17.79 4.69
N GLU A 50 -11.64 18.72 5.05
CA GLU A 50 -10.87 19.54 4.10
C GLU A 50 -10.03 18.67 3.15
N LEU A 51 -9.26 17.72 3.69
CA LEU A 51 -8.42 16.81 2.90
C LEU A 51 -9.21 15.90 1.94
N LEU A 52 -10.45 15.57 2.30
CA LEU A 52 -11.32 14.72 1.48
C LEU A 52 -12.29 15.51 0.60
N SER A 53 -12.32 16.85 0.69
CA SER A 53 -13.22 17.70 -0.09
C SER A 53 -12.81 17.89 -1.54
N SER A 54 -11.56 17.57 -1.91
CA SER A 54 -11.05 17.71 -3.27
C SER A 54 -11.83 16.86 -4.27
N ASP A 55 -12.15 17.43 -5.44
CA ASP A 55 -12.78 16.71 -6.56
C ASP A 55 -11.91 15.56 -7.09
N ILE A 56 -10.60 15.68 -6.93
CA ILE A 56 -9.63 14.65 -7.29
C ILE A 56 -9.38 13.77 -6.06
N GLN A 57 -9.61 12.46 -6.21
CA GLN A 57 -9.36 11.52 -5.13
C GLN A 57 -7.84 11.36 -4.90
N VAL A 58 -7.31 12.04 -3.90
CA VAL A 58 -5.90 12.03 -3.51
C VAL A 58 -5.58 10.82 -2.61
N PHE A 59 -6.45 10.51 -1.67
CA PHE A 59 -6.27 9.41 -0.73
C PHE A 59 -7.01 8.15 -1.21
N HIS A 60 -6.34 7.31 -2.00
CA HIS A 60 -6.94 6.05 -2.50
C HIS A 60 -7.17 5.01 -1.38
N TYR A 61 -6.39 5.07 -0.30
CA TYR A 61 -6.48 4.13 0.82
C TYR A 61 -6.56 4.85 2.17
N ARG A 62 -7.41 4.34 3.07
CA ARG A 62 -7.50 4.82 4.46
C ARG A 62 -6.15 4.79 5.18
N SER A 63 -5.28 3.85 4.83
CA SER A 63 -3.93 3.75 5.39
C SER A 63 -3.00 4.89 4.98
N VAL A 64 -3.19 5.46 3.80
CA VAL A 64 -2.45 6.65 3.34
C VAL A 64 -2.87 7.88 4.13
N LEU A 65 -4.18 8.13 4.25
CA LEU A 65 -4.71 9.23 5.07
C LEU A 65 -4.28 9.10 6.55
N TYR A 66 -4.32 7.88 7.10
CA TYR A 66 -3.87 7.62 8.46
C TYR A 66 -2.42 8.07 8.70
N ARG A 67 -1.52 7.69 7.79
CA ARG A 67 -0.10 8.06 7.88
C ARG A 67 0.11 9.55 7.66
N TYR A 68 -0.57 10.11 6.65
CA TYR A 68 -0.50 11.54 6.37
C TYR A 68 -0.87 12.38 7.61
N LEU A 69 -1.92 11.98 8.34
CA LEU A 69 -2.32 12.65 9.58
C LEU A 69 -1.32 12.42 10.73
N GLN A 70 -0.66 11.25 10.79
CA GLN A 70 0.42 11.03 11.75
C GLN A 70 1.63 11.92 11.46
N ASP A 71 2.06 11.96 10.21
CA ASP A 71 3.28 12.65 9.80
C ASP A 71 3.12 14.18 9.84
N ASN A 72 1.95 14.70 9.41
CA ASN A 72 1.75 16.15 9.27
C ASN A 72 0.97 16.81 10.42
N TYR A 73 0.17 16.05 11.15
CA TYR A 73 -0.69 16.58 12.23
C TYR A 73 -0.44 15.92 13.59
N GLY A 74 0.59 15.08 13.70
CA GLY A 74 0.96 14.40 14.94
C GLY A 74 -0.16 13.54 15.54
N MET A 75 -0.99 12.90 14.70
CA MET A 75 -2.09 12.07 15.16
C MET A 75 -1.60 10.80 15.84
N VAL A 76 -1.90 10.66 17.14
CA VAL A 76 -1.56 9.48 17.95
C VAL A 76 -2.85 8.75 18.33
N VAL A 77 -3.36 7.93 17.41
CA VAL A 77 -4.58 7.12 17.61
C VAL A 77 -4.33 5.75 16.99
N PRO A 78 -4.79 4.63 17.62
CA PRO A 78 -4.69 3.31 17.01
C PRO A 78 -5.38 3.26 15.64
N ARG A 79 -4.73 2.61 14.68
CA ARG A 79 -5.22 2.50 13.29
C ARG A 79 -6.65 1.97 13.19
N GLN A 80 -7.01 0.99 14.03
CA GLN A 80 -8.34 0.40 14.06
C GLN A 80 -9.40 1.44 14.48
N THR A 81 -9.11 2.23 15.52
CA THR A 81 -10.00 3.31 15.99
C THR A 81 -10.22 4.36 14.91
N PHE A 82 -9.15 4.75 14.18
CA PHE A 82 -9.25 5.66 13.05
C PHE A 82 -10.14 5.10 11.93
N TYR A 83 -9.99 3.82 11.59
CA TYR A 83 -10.80 3.19 10.55
C TYR A 83 -12.28 3.09 10.93
N TYR A 84 -12.59 2.82 12.19
CA TYR A 84 -13.96 2.87 12.69
C TYR A 84 -14.55 4.28 12.62
N TYR A 85 -13.76 5.29 12.98
CA TYR A 85 -14.17 6.69 12.89
C TYR A 85 -14.51 7.08 11.43
N LEU A 86 -13.62 6.80 10.48
CA LEU A 86 -13.91 7.06 9.07
C LEU A 86 -15.17 6.36 8.57
N LYS A 87 -15.43 5.15 9.06
CA LYS A 87 -16.62 4.39 8.69
C LYS A 87 -17.89 4.94 9.34
N SER A 88 -17.78 5.56 10.52
CA SER A 88 -18.93 6.10 11.24
C SER A 88 -19.44 7.44 10.66
N VAL A 89 -18.61 8.15 9.88
CA VAL A 89 -18.98 9.39 9.19
C VAL A 89 -19.34 9.07 7.74
N PRO A 90 -20.61 9.22 7.32
CA PRO A 90 -21.08 8.78 6.00
C PRO A 90 -20.31 9.39 4.82
N SER A 91 -19.97 10.69 4.89
CA SER A 91 -19.19 11.39 3.85
C SER A 91 -17.79 10.80 3.69
N PHE A 92 -17.10 10.49 4.79
CA PHE A 92 -15.76 9.90 4.77
C PHE A 92 -15.79 8.45 4.26
N ASP A 93 -16.77 7.65 4.68
CA ASP A 93 -16.90 6.29 4.17
C ASP A 93 -17.20 6.27 2.66
N ALA A 94 -18.11 7.14 2.20
CA ALA A 94 -18.45 7.28 0.78
C ALA A 94 -17.23 7.63 -0.09
N TYR A 95 -16.34 8.52 0.40
CA TYR A 95 -15.09 8.87 -0.30
C TYR A 95 -14.25 7.63 -0.63
N PHE A 96 -14.08 6.72 0.35
CA PHE A 96 -13.29 5.50 0.18
C PHE A 96 -14.05 4.35 -0.51
N GLN A 97 -15.34 4.49 -0.80
CA GLN A 97 -16.13 3.53 -1.59
C GLN A 97 -16.14 3.88 -3.08
N LYS A 98 -15.83 5.12 -3.48
CA LYS A 98 -15.75 5.54 -4.87
C LYS A 98 -14.78 4.62 -5.64
N GLY A 99 -15.21 4.08 -6.77
CA GLY A 99 -14.39 3.26 -7.66
C GLY A 99 -14.13 1.81 -7.23
N LYS A 100 -14.68 1.35 -6.11
CA LYS A 100 -14.65 -0.08 -5.77
C LYS A 100 -15.67 -0.85 -6.59
N VAL A 101 -15.25 -1.38 -7.73
CA VAL A 101 -15.96 -2.45 -8.40
C VAL A 101 -15.82 -3.70 -7.53
N SER A 102 -16.94 -4.25 -7.07
CA SER A 102 -16.97 -5.50 -6.30
C SER A 102 -16.64 -6.69 -7.22
N ASN A 103 -15.37 -6.87 -7.55
CA ASN A 103 -14.91 -8.11 -8.17
C ASN A 103 -14.73 -9.18 -7.09
N SER A 104 -15.83 -9.81 -6.71
CA SER A 104 -15.84 -11.01 -5.88
C SER A 104 -15.60 -12.28 -6.70
N SER A 105 -14.53 -12.33 -7.49
CA SER A 105 -14.02 -13.59 -8.02
C SER A 105 -12.78 -13.97 -7.24
N SER A 106 -12.97 -14.72 -6.17
CA SER A 106 -11.89 -15.38 -5.43
C SER A 106 -11.36 -16.59 -6.21
N ASN A 107 -10.75 -16.34 -7.37
CA ASN A 107 -9.95 -17.36 -8.00
C ASN A 107 -8.73 -17.63 -7.11
N PRO A 108 -8.44 -18.88 -6.74
CA PRO A 108 -7.27 -19.21 -5.94
C PRO A 108 -6.02 -18.72 -6.69
N VAL A 109 -5.32 -17.76 -6.08
CA VAL A 109 -4.05 -17.25 -6.61
C VAL A 109 -2.99 -18.27 -6.27
N PHE A 110 -2.53 -19.05 -7.25
CA PHE A 110 -1.37 -19.91 -7.09
C PHE A 110 -0.15 -19.04 -6.83
N ARG A 111 0.42 -19.15 -5.64
CA ARG A 111 1.66 -18.46 -5.26
C ARG A 111 2.84 -19.36 -5.57
N TYR A 112 3.68 -18.92 -6.50
CA TYR A 112 4.97 -19.59 -6.75
C TYR A 112 5.94 -19.12 -5.65
N GLU A 113 6.32 -20.04 -4.78
CA GLU A 113 7.43 -19.85 -3.84
C GLU A 113 8.75 -20.05 -4.61
N THR A 114 9.72 -19.21 -4.32
CA THR A 114 11.08 -19.28 -4.87
C THR A 114 12.05 -19.61 -3.74
N THR A 115 13.16 -20.23 -4.06
CA THR A 115 14.23 -20.50 -3.11
C THR A 115 15.03 -19.20 -2.79
N LEU A 116 15.90 -19.28 -1.80
CA LEU A 116 16.75 -18.15 -1.38
C LEU A 116 17.65 -17.69 -2.54
N GLY A 117 17.65 -16.39 -2.83
CA GLY A 117 18.49 -15.78 -3.87
C GLY A 117 18.12 -16.14 -5.31
N GLU A 118 17.19 -17.07 -5.52
CA GLU A 118 16.87 -17.61 -6.84
C GLU A 118 16.36 -16.56 -7.82
N GLN A 119 15.41 -15.71 -7.39
CA GLN A 119 14.71 -14.84 -8.31
C GLN A 119 14.38 -13.48 -7.72
N ALA A 120 14.55 -12.42 -8.52
CA ALA A 120 13.94 -11.13 -8.29
C ALA A 120 12.97 -10.76 -9.42
N GLN A 121 11.97 -9.95 -9.10
CA GLN A 121 11.03 -9.35 -10.06
C GLN A 121 11.33 -7.87 -10.21
N LEU A 122 11.41 -7.42 -11.45
CA LEU A 122 11.68 -6.03 -11.83
C LEU A 122 10.48 -5.46 -12.57
N ASP A 123 10.09 -4.25 -12.19
CA ASP A 123 9.02 -3.50 -12.87
C ASP A 123 9.16 -2.01 -12.64
N TRP A 124 8.43 -1.19 -13.42
CA TRP A 124 8.31 0.24 -13.24
C TRP A 124 6.93 0.63 -12.74
N LYS A 125 6.87 1.47 -11.72
CA LYS A 125 5.70 2.31 -11.47
C LYS A 125 5.88 3.57 -12.31
N GLU A 126 5.19 3.60 -13.43
CA GLU A 126 5.37 4.63 -14.46
C GLU A 126 4.47 5.84 -14.23
N SER A 127 4.92 6.98 -14.73
CA SER A 127 4.10 8.18 -14.97
C SER A 127 3.35 8.69 -13.75
N ILE A 128 4.05 8.83 -12.61
CA ILE A 128 3.50 9.47 -11.43
C ILE A 128 3.63 10.99 -11.60
N PRO A 129 2.53 11.72 -11.82
CA PRO A 129 2.58 13.18 -11.92
C PRO A 129 2.84 13.77 -10.54
N PHE A 130 3.72 14.75 -10.46
CA PHE A 130 4.05 15.43 -9.22
C PHE A 130 4.36 16.92 -9.47
N THR A 131 3.86 17.79 -8.60
CA THR A 131 4.17 19.21 -8.61
C THR A 131 5.16 19.50 -7.50
N LEU A 132 6.31 20.09 -7.82
CA LEU A 132 7.32 20.46 -6.82
C LEU A 132 6.85 21.68 -6.01
N ALA A 133 7.06 21.66 -4.69
CA ALA A 133 6.62 22.72 -3.81
C ALA A 133 7.44 24.01 -3.94
N ASP A 134 8.71 23.88 -4.23
CA ASP A 134 9.68 24.99 -4.31
C ASP A 134 9.59 25.77 -5.63
N THR A 135 9.36 25.08 -6.75
CA THR A 135 9.35 25.67 -8.10
C THR A 135 7.96 25.77 -8.72
N GLY A 136 6.98 24.99 -8.20
CA GLY A 136 5.68 24.81 -8.84
C GLY A 136 5.75 24.02 -10.15
N GLU A 137 6.91 23.47 -10.51
CA GLU A 137 7.12 22.71 -11.72
C GLU A 137 6.36 21.38 -11.66
N LYS A 138 5.68 21.05 -12.76
CA LYS A 138 5.02 19.75 -12.92
C LYS A 138 6.00 18.77 -13.57
N ILE A 139 6.42 17.80 -12.80
CA ILE A 139 7.30 16.73 -13.26
C ILE A 139 6.55 15.42 -13.36
N THR A 140 7.12 14.49 -14.09
CA THR A 140 6.68 13.08 -14.09
C THR A 140 7.81 12.24 -13.56
N ILE A 141 7.55 11.52 -12.47
CA ILE A 141 8.53 10.58 -11.92
C ILE A 141 8.13 9.14 -12.21
N HIS A 142 9.12 8.30 -12.23
CA HIS A 142 9.00 6.85 -12.36
C HIS A 142 9.70 6.22 -11.17
N VAL A 143 9.25 5.05 -10.72
CA VAL A 143 9.93 4.33 -9.64
C VAL A 143 10.24 2.92 -10.12
N LEU A 144 11.53 2.59 -10.20
CA LEU A 144 11.97 1.23 -10.42
C LEU A 144 11.70 0.41 -9.16
N VAL A 145 11.07 -0.74 -9.34
CA VAL A 145 10.70 -1.64 -8.25
C VAL A 145 11.38 -2.98 -8.46
N LEU A 146 12.32 -3.33 -7.59
CA LEU A 146 12.96 -4.63 -7.55
C LEU A 146 12.50 -5.38 -6.30
N ILE A 147 12.02 -6.61 -6.43
CA ILE A 147 11.52 -7.43 -5.31
C ILE A 147 12.13 -8.81 -5.37
N LEU A 148 12.79 -9.23 -4.29
CA LEU A 148 13.29 -10.60 -4.13
C LEU A 148 12.13 -11.59 -3.99
N GLY A 149 12.28 -12.72 -4.62
CA GLY A 149 11.23 -13.72 -4.73
C GLY A 149 10.92 -14.44 -3.42
N TYR A 150 11.89 -14.69 -2.58
CA TYR A 150 11.73 -15.39 -1.30
C TYR A 150 11.36 -14.44 -0.16
N SER A 151 12.23 -13.50 0.20
CA SER A 151 12.03 -12.59 1.34
C SER A 151 10.94 -11.56 1.12
N ARG A 152 10.59 -11.27 -0.13
CA ARG A 152 9.78 -10.11 -0.52
C ARG A 152 10.45 -8.77 -0.16
N PHE A 153 11.73 -8.79 0.13
CA PHE A 153 12.52 -7.57 0.28
C PHE A 153 12.51 -6.80 -1.04
N LYS A 154 12.29 -5.50 -0.94
CA LYS A 154 12.07 -4.65 -2.10
C LYS A 154 12.89 -3.39 -2.05
N LEU A 155 13.25 -2.90 -3.22
CA LEU A 155 13.90 -1.64 -3.43
C LEU A 155 13.05 -0.77 -4.36
N TYR A 156 12.83 0.48 -3.96
CA TYR A 156 12.17 1.51 -4.75
C TYR A 156 13.21 2.57 -5.11
N LYS A 157 13.50 2.72 -6.38
CA LYS A 157 14.47 3.68 -6.90
C LYS A 157 13.75 4.70 -7.80
N PRO A 158 13.62 5.98 -7.37
CA PRO A 158 13.00 7.02 -8.18
C PRO A 158 13.87 7.42 -9.36
N ALA A 159 13.23 7.82 -10.46
CA ALA A 159 13.86 8.35 -11.65
C ALA A 159 12.96 9.34 -12.38
N ILE A 160 13.55 10.29 -13.08
CA ILE A 160 12.84 11.28 -13.93
C ILE A 160 12.66 10.78 -15.37
N ASN A 161 13.32 9.69 -15.74
CA ASN A 161 13.19 9.04 -17.05
C ASN A 161 13.38 7.53 -16.91
N MET A 162 13.02 6.79 -17.97
CA MET A 162 13.15 5.34 -18.04
C MET A 162 14.07 4.92 -19.20
N THR A 163 15.17 5.64 -19.41
CA THR A 163 16.16 5.25 -20.42
C THR A 163 16.85 3.95 -20.04
N GLN A 164 17.48 3.30 -21.01
CA GLN A 164 18.25 2.09 -20.75
C GLN A 164 19.42 2.37 -19.78
N GLU A 165 20.07 3.53 -19.93
CA GLU A 165 21.17 3.93 -19.07
C GLU A 165 20.72 4.12 -17.63
N THR A 166 19.58 4.81 -17.43
CA THR A 166 18.97 4.96 -16.11
C THR A 166 18.62 3.60 -15.50
N LEU A 167 18.05 2.68 -16.29
CA LEU A 167 17.72 1.35 -15.83
C LEU A 167 18.97 0.57 -15.35
N LEU A 168 20.03 0.56 -16.15
CA LEU A 168 21.27 -0.13 -15.81
C LEU A 168 21.92 0.46 -14.55
N HIS A 169 21.96 1.80 -14.46
CA HIS A 169 22.47 2.50 -13.27
C HIS A 169 21.69 2.11 -12.01
N LEU A 170 20.37 2.22 -12.04
CA LEU A 170 19.53 1.90 -10.89
C LEU A 170 19.56 0.42 -10.51
N LEU A 171 19.73 -0.49 -11.48
CA LEU A 171 19.94 -1.91 -11.20
C LEU A 171 21.28 -2.15 -10.49
N THR A 172 22.36 -1.49 -10.93
CA THR A 172 23.65 -1.55 -10.24
C THR A 172 23.53 -1.10 -8.79
N GLU A 173 22.91 0.06 -8.54
CA GLU A 173 22.64 0.52 -7.18
C GLU A 173 21.76 -0.47 -6.36
N CYS A 174 20.81 -1.16 -7.00
CA CYS A 174 20.03 -2.18 -6.33
C CYS A 174 20.91 -3.36 -5.92
N PHE A 175 21.77 -3.86 -6.79
CA PHE A 175 22.67 -4.97 -6.49
C PHE A 175 23.69 -4.61 -5.40
N GLU A 176 24.24 -3.40 -5.43
CA GLU A 176 25.08 -2.88 -4.36
C GLU A 176 24.33 -2.83 -3.02
N THR A 177 23.07 -2.34 -3.03
CA THR A 177 22.23 -2.28 -1.81
C THR A 177 21.91 -3.68 -1.28
N LEU A 178 21.71 -4.67 -2.16
CA LEU A 178 21.49 -6.07 -1.78
C LEU A 178 22.77 -6.75 -1.30
N GLY A 179 23.95 -6.25 -1.68
CA GLY A 179 25.23 -6.91 -1.48
C GLY A 179 25.40 -8.17 -2.32
N GLY A 180 24.75 -8.24 -3.49
CA GLY A 180 24.78 -9.34 -4.41
C GLY A 180 23.66 -9.32 -5.45
N VAL A 181 23.66 -10.30 -6.34
CA VAL A 181 22.80 -10.36 -7.52
C VAL A 181 21.89 -11.59 -7.45
N PRO A 182 20.57 -11.49 -7.70
CA PRO A 182 19.70 -12.67 -7.79
C PRO A 182 20.04 -13.50 -9.02
N HIS A 183 19.93 -14.83 -8.93
CA HIS A 183 20.27 -15.71 -10.03
C HIS A 183 19.39 -15.49 -11.29
N ILE A 184 18.13 -15.13 -11.09
CA ILE A 184 17.16 -14.87 -12.16
C ILE A 184 16.51 -13.51 -11.96
N LEU A 185 16.51 -12.68 -12.99
CA LEU A 185 15.75 -11.44 -13.04
C LEU A 185 14.51 -11.63 -13.93
N LEU A 186 13.34 -11.66 -13.29
CA LEU A 186 12.05 -11.73 -13.97
C LEU A 186 11.56 -10.31 -14.27
N THR A 187 11.27 -10.03 -15.54
CA THR A 187 10.80 -8.72 -16.00
C THR A 187 9.72 -8.88 -17.06
N ASP A 188 8.97 -7.82 -17.32
CA ASP A 188 8.12 -7.79 -18.50
C ASP A 188 8.92 -7.48 -19.78
N ASN A 189 8.20 -7.33 -20.90
CA ASN A 189 8.81 -7.05 -22.20
C ASN A 189 9.13 -5.53 -22.37
N MET A 190 9.83 -4.94 -21.40
CA MET A 190 10.23 -3.52 -21.48
C MET A 190 11.11 -3.27 -22.72
N LYS A 191 10.87 -2.19 -23.43
CA LYS A 191 11.68 -1.80 -24.61
C LYS A 191 13.16 -1.55 -24.27
N THR A 192 13.45 -1.18 -23.05
CA THR A 192 14.82 -0.97 -22.54
C THR A 192 15.58 -2.28 -22.32
N ILE A 193 14.88 -3.40 -22.19
CA ILE A 193 15.43 -4.74 -21.98
C ILE A 193 15.29 -5.59 -23.24
N MET A 194 14.16 -5.50 -23.94
CA MET A 194 13.84 -6.35 -25.09
C MET A 194 13.85 -5.55 -26.38
N SER A 195 14.66 -5.95 -27.36
CA SER A 195 14.59 -5.44 -28.73
C SER A 195 13.33 -5.93 -29.45
N ASN A 196 12.95 -7.20 -29.20
CA ASN A 196 11.69 -7.79 -29.67
C ASN A 196 11.00 -8.47 -28.48
N ALA A 197 9.73 -8.14 -28.26
CA ALA A 197 8.94 -8.69 -27.16
C ALA A 197 8.81 -10.23 -27.26
N ARG A 198 8.85 -10.93 -26.12
CA ARG A 198 8.53 -12.35 -26.04
C ARG A 198 7.01 -12.53 -26.14
N THR A 199 6.58 -13.37 -27.06
CA THR A 199 5.18 -13.79 -27.21
C THR A 199 5.04 -15.29 -26.89
N GLN A 200 3.82 -15.82 -26.98
CA GLN A 200 3.60 -17.27 -26.85
C GLN A 200 4.20 -18.08 -28.04
N TYR A 201 4.45 -17.40 -29.18
CA TYR A 201 4.97 -18.02 -30.41
C TYR A 201 6.44 -17.73 -30.68
N GLN A 202 7.02 -16.68 -30.05
CA GLN A 202 8.38 -16.24 -30.29
C GLN A 202 9.13 -16.02 -28.97
N LYS A 203 10.39 -16.46 -28.91
CA LYS A 203 11.25 -16.31 -27.71
C LYS A 203 11.57 -14.85 -27.35
N GLY A 204 11.36 -13.91 -28.28
CA GLY A 204 11.80 -12.54 -28.14
C GLY A 204 13.32 -12.38 -28.37
N LYS A 205 13.79 -11.13 -28.40
CA LYS A 205 15.21 -10.81 -28.53
C LYS A 205 15.57 -9.79 -27.44
N ILE A 206 16.56 -10.11 -26.63
CA ILE A 206 17.09 -9.21 -25.59
C ILE A 206 17.93 -8.10 -26.28
N ASN A 207 17.93 -6.92 -25.71
CA ASN A 207 18.80 -5.83 -26.16
C ASN A 207 20.27 -6.21 -25.86
N VAL A 208 21.16 -5.99 -26.81
CA VAL A 208 22.58 -6.39 -26.74
C VAL A 208 23.29 -5.77 -25.52
N LYS A 209 23.03 -4.48 -25.21
CA LYS A 209 23.63 -3.84 -24.04
C LYS A 209 23.12 -4.46 -22.72
N PHE A 210 21.83 -4.80 -22.66
CA PHE A 210 21.26 -5.43 -21.46
C PHE A 210 21.74 -6.89 -21.31
N GLU A 211 21.90 -7.61 -22.43
CA GLU A 211 22.45 -8.97 -22.44
C GLU A 211 23.90 -9.00 -21.94
N ALA A 212 24.72 -8.02 -22.37
CA ALA A 212 26.08 -7.85 -21.86
C ALA A 212 26.08 -7.57 -20.35
N PHE A 213 25.24 -6.65 -19.88
CA PHE A 213 25.07 -6.34 -18.47
C PHE A 213 24.67 -7.58 -17.64
N ALA A 214 23.68 -8.35 -18.13
CA ALA A 214 23.26 -9.58 -17.45
C ALA A 214 24.38 -10.61 -17.34
N ARG A 215 25.20 -10.74 -18.38
CA ARG A 215 26.38 -11.64 -18.39
C ARG A 215 27.46 -11.15 -17.41
N ASP A 216 27.73 -9.84 -17.39
CA ASP A 216 28.76 -9.27 -16.52
C ASP A 216 28.41 -9.41 -15.04
N PHE A 217 27.12 -9.29 -14.69
CA PHE A 217 26.61 -9.52 -13.34
C PHE A 217 26.22 -10.98 -13.04
N GLY A 218 26.30 -11.87 -14.01
CA GLY A 218 26.12 -13.32 -13.84
C GLY A 218 24.67 -13.80 -13.69
N PHE A 219 23.66 -12.94 -13.86
CA PHE A 219 22.26 -13.33 -13.73
C PHE A 219 21.61 -13.74 -15.05
N GLN A 220 20.58 -14.59 -14.95
CA GLN A 220 19.75 -14.96 -16.09
C GLN A 220 18.53 -14.03 -16.21
N LEU A 221 18.30 -13.50 -17.41
CA LEU A 221 17.10 -12.75 -17.70
C LEU A 221 15.95 -13.67 -18.07
N GLN A 222 14.82 -13.54 -17.41
CA GLN A 222 13.59 -14.27 -17.71
C GLN A 222 12.45 -13.28 -18.04
N PRO A 223 12.23 -12.96 -19.34
CA PRO A 223 11.09 -12.14 -19.72
C PRO A 223 9.78 -12.90 -19.48
N CYS A 224 8.80 -12.22 -18.89
CA CYS A 224 7.44 -12.75 -18.72
C CYS A 224 6.82 -13.05 -20.09
N ARG A 225 5.98 -14.09 -20.16
CA ARG A 225 5.13 -14.30 -21.33
C ARG A 225 4.07 -13.19 -21.37
N ALA A 226 3.84 -12.61 -22.53
CA ALA A 226 2.75 -11.67 -22.73
C ALA A 226 1.43 -12.32 -22.32
N ALA A 227 0.54 -11.54 -21.70
CA ALA A 227 -0.81 -11.96 -21.26
C ALA A 227 -0.86 -13.08 -20.20
N THR A 228 0.20 -13.31 -19.42
CA THR A 228 0.17 -14.22 -18.27
C THR A 228 0.25 -13.44 -16.94
N PRO A 229 -0.87 -12.94 -16.38
CA PRO A 229 -0.91 -12.10 -15.17
C PRO A 229 -0.34 -12.81 -13.93
N ARG A 230 -0.34 -14.14 -13.92
CA ARG A 230 0.04 -14.96 -12.76
C ARG A 230 1.50 -14.84 -12.34
N THR A 231 2.39 -14.41 -13.23
CA THR A 231 3.83 -14.33 -12.94
C THR A 231 4.24 -13.04 -12.24
N LYS A 232 3.46 -11.96 -12.35
CA LYS A 232 3.78 -10.61 -11.86
C LYS A 232 3.11 -10.18 -10.55
N GLY A 233 2.26 -11.01 -9.97
CA GLY A 233 1.44 -10.64 -8.79
C GLY A 233 2.22 -10.18 -7.55
N LYS A 234 3.52 -10.50 -7.46
CA LYS A 234 4.38 -10.08 -6.35
C LYS A 234 4.69 -8.57 -6.42
N VAL A 235 4.94 -8.03 -7.61
CA VAL A 235 5.31 -6.61 -7.82
C VAL A 235 4.08 -5.71 -7.80
N GLU A 236 2.99 -6.09 -8.48
CA GLU A 236 1.78 -5.27 -8.62
C GLU A 236 1.19 -4.84 -7.27
N SER A 237 1.13 -5.76 -6.30
CA SER A 237 0.62 -5.45 -4.97
C SER A 237 1.49 -4.45 -4.21
N GLN A 238 2.79 -4.40 -4.50
CA GLN A 238 3.73 -3.52 -3.85
C GLN A 238 3.77 -2.12 -4.49
N MET A 239 3.48 -2.02 -5.77
CA MET A 239 3.36 -0.73 -6.46
C MET A 239 2.25 0.15 -5.88
N LYS A 240 1.20 -0.45 -5.31
CA LYS A 240 0.11 0.27 -4.63
C LYS A 240 0.59 1.05 -3.41
N LEU A 241 1.73 0.68 -2.81
CA LEU A 241 2.31 1.45 -1.70
C LEU A 241 2.82 2.82 -2.15
N LEU A 242 3.22 2.94 -3.42
CA LEU A 242 3.68 4.18 -4.03
C LEU A 242 2.54 5.16 -4.36
N ASP A 243 1.28 4.72 -4.30
CA ASP A 243 0.13 5.62 -4.46
C ASP A 243 0.07 6.67 -3.32
N GLU A 244 0.81 6.45 -2.23
CA GLU A 244 1.00 7.41 -1.14
C GLU A 244 1.68 8.71 -1.61
N ILE A 245 2.51 8.67 -2.65
CA ILE A 245 3.19 9.83 -3.23
C ILE A 245 2.18 10.92 -3.62
N GLY A 246 1.02 10.52 -4.16
CA GLY A 246 -0.02 11.46 -4.56
C GLY A 246 -0.57 12.33 -3.43
N ALA A 247 -0.52 11.86 -2.18
CA ALA A 247 -0.97 12.60 -1.01
C ALA A 247 -0.09 13.82 -0.69
N TYR A 248 1.14 13.84 -1.17
CA TYR A 248 2.13 14.90 -0.95
C TYR A 248 2.37 15.79 -2.17
N ASN A 249 1.53 15.66 -3.20
CA ASN A 249 1.64 16.44 -4.42
C ASN A 249 1.57 17.96 -4.13
N GLY A 250 2.55 18.72 -4.58
CA GLY A 250 2.65 20.16 -4.33
C GLY A 250 3.17 20.54 -2.92
N GLN A 251 3.60 19.57 -2.11
CA GLN A 251 4.04 19.80 -0.73
C GLN A 251 5.52 19.52 -0.50
N LEU A 252 6.19 18.86 -1.42
CA LEU A 252 7.59 18.45 -1.29
C LEU A 252 8.41 18.96 -2.49
N ASN A 253 9.69 19.30 -2.23
CA ASN A 253 10.68 19.45 -3.27
C ASN A 253 11.19 18.08 -3.75
N LEU A 254 12.06 18.05 -4.75
CA LEU A 254 12.56 16.81 -5.35
C LEU A 254 13.33 15.92 -4.33
N ILE A 255 14.11 16.51 -3.46
CA ILE A 255 14.90 15.79 -2.45
C ILE A 255 13.98 15.15 -1.43
N GLU A 256 13.04 15.92 -0.90
CA GLU A 256 12.02 15.44 0.06
C GLU A 256 11.14 14.35 -0.53
N LEU A 257 10.82 14.43 -1.83
CA LEU A 257 10.10 13.39 -2.54
C LEU A 257 10.88 12.08 -2.59
N TYR A 258 12.18 12.14 -2.85
CA TYR A 258 13.06 10.97 -2.87
C TYR A 258 13.20 10.38 -1.46
N GLU A 259 13.28 11.22 -0.44
CA GLU A 259 13.25 10.78 0.98
C GLU A 259 11.93 10.11 1.34
N LEU A 260 10.78 10.63 0.89
CA LEU A 260 9.47 10.01 1.07
C LEU A 260 9.44 8.60 0.47
N ILE A 261 9.94 8.43 -0.75
CA ILE A 261 10.03 7.11 -1.40
C ILE A 261 10.93 6.17 -0.59
N GLY A 262 12.04 6.67 -0.06
CA GLY A 262 12.91 5.94 0.87
C GLY A 262 12.20 5.50 2.15
N LYS A 263 11.41 6.39 2.77
CA LYS A 263 10.59 6.09 3.95
C LYS A 263 9.53 5.02 3.64
N ILE A 264 8.86 5.11 2.47
CA ILE A 264 7.89 4.09 2.01
C ILE A 264 8.60 2.74 1.85
N ASN A 265 9.78 2.72 1.24
CA ASN A 265 10.59 1.52 1.05
C ASN A 265 10.96 0.86 2.38
N GLN A 266 11.54 1.64 3.29
CA GLN A 266 11.95 1.17 4.62
C GLN A 266 10.76 0.59 5.38
N ARG A 267 9.64 1.30 5.41
CA ARG A 267 8.42 0.86 6.07
C ARG A 267 7.88 -0.45 5.46
N ALA A 268 7.90 -0.57 4.13
CA ALA A 268 7.43 -1.77 3.44
C ALA A 268 8.28 -3.01 3.74
N ASN A 269 9.58 -2.83 4.00
CA ASN A 269 10.50 -3.91 4.36
C ASN A 269 10.45 -4.27 5.85
N ASN A 270 10.06 -3.33 6.72
CA ASN A 270 9.94 -3.54 8.16
C ASN A 270 8.53 -3.97 8.61
N SER A 271 7.55 -4.01 7.71
CA SER A 271 6.18 -4.41 8.01
C SER A 271 5.91 -5.85 7.57
N ILE A 272 4.96 -6.51 8.24
CA ILE A 272 4.52 -7.86 7.85
C ILE A 272 3.99 -7.84 6.42
N CYS A 273 4.60 -8.62 5.55
CA CYS A 273 4.13 -8.85 4.19
C CYS A 273 2.90 -9.76 4.21
N GLN A 274 1.74 -9.26 3.78
CA GLN A 274 0.49 -10.05 3.77
C GLN A 274 0.59 -11.34 2.93
N GLY A 275 1.47 -11.33 1.92
CA GLY A 275 1.67 -12.48 1.05
C GLY A 275 2.36 -13.67 1.72
N THR A 276 3.26 -13.41 2.68
CA THR A 276 4.07 -14.44 3.34
C THR A 276 3.82 -14.54 4.83
N GLY A 277 3.16 -13.54 5.44
CA GLY A 277 3.02 -13.42 6.89
C GLY A 277 4.33 -13.07 7.62
N ARG A 278 5.39 -12.78 6.89
CA ARG A 278 6.75 -12.55 7.40
C ARG A 278 7.20 -11.10 7.18
N ILE A 279 8.23 -10.67 7.89
CA ILE A 279 8.82 -9.33 7.75
C ILE A 279 9.99 -9.43 6.75
N PRO A 280 9.92 -8.70 5.61
CA PRO A 280 10.90 -8.85 4.52
C PRO A 280 12.35 -8.68 4.93
N ILE A 281 12.70 -7.70 5.76
CA ILE A 281 14.08 -7.44 6.19
C ILE A 281 14.66 -8.61 6.99
N ILE A 282 13.84 -9.32 7.79
CA ILE A 282 14.29 -10.46 8.57
C ILE A 282 14.63 -11.64 7.66
N ASP A 283 13.79 -11.91 6.68
CA ASP A 283 14.02 -13.00 5.72
C ASP A 283 15.15 -12.64 4.74
N PHE A 284 15.31 -11.36 4.38
CA PHE A 284 16.41 -10.89 3.56
C PHE A 284 17.78 -11.15 4.21
N ASN A 285 17.89 -11.00 5.53
CA ASN A 285 19.14 -11.32 6.24
C ASN A 285 19.58 -12.77 6.08
N LYS A 286 18.64 -13.68 5.77
CA LYS A 286 18.94 -15.09 5.42
C LYS A 286 19.25 -15.22 3.93
N GLU A 287 18.45 -14.54 3.08
CA GLU A 287 18.50 -14.64 1.63
C GLU A 287 19.77 -14.04 1.03
N LYS A 288 20.31 -12.96 1.60
CA LYS A 288 21.48 -12.23 1.07
C LYS A 288 22.71 -13.10 0.85
N ASN A 289 22.91 -14.14 1.68
CA ASN A 289 24.04 -15.06 1.54
C ASN A 289 23.91 -16.05 0.38
N SER A 290 22.76 -16.08 -0.27
CA SER A 290 22.46 -16.96 -1.43
C SER A 290 22.42 -16.19 -2.75
N LEU A 291 22.71 -14.87 -2.70
CA LEU A 291 22.88 -14.05 -3.91
C LEU A 291 24.25 -14.35 -4.54
N LEU A 292 24.35 -14.11 -5.85
CA LEU A 292 25.65 -14.10 -6.54
C LEU A 292 26.50 -12.95 -6.02
N PRO A 293 27.84 -13.09 -5.99
CA PRO A 293 28.76 -12.06 -5.53
C PRO A 293 28.78 -10.83 -6.45
#